data_707cf8c96bde73ae54bed0788b3180b2
#
_entry.id   707cf8c96bde73ae54bed0788b3180b2
#
_cell.length_a   1.000
_cell.length_b   1.000
_cell.length_c   1.000
_cell.angle_alpha   90.00
_cell.angle_beta   90.00
_cell.angle_gamma   90.00
#
_symmetry.space_group_name_H-M   'P 1'
#
loop_
_entity.id
_entity.type
_entity.pdbx_description
1 polymer ?
#
loop_
_entity_poly.entity_id
_entity_poly.type
_entity_poly.pdbx_seq_one_letter_code
_entity_poly.pdbx_strand_id
1 'polypeptide(L)'
;TMTGFFAPRRGGWDTHGLPVEIEVEKELGLKSKKDIEKYGIAEFNKKCKESVWKYKEEWERLTERMGFWLDLKNPYITYETSYIETLWWIIKEIWKKKLLYKGHKVVPWCPRCGTSLSSHELAQGYKEVTDNSVYVKFKVRPGERIGHWIAGERAYILSWTTTPWTLPGNVALAVGSDIHYVITEKDGDELIL
;
A
#
# COMPACT_ATOMS: atom_id res chain seq x y z
N THR A 1 24.69 -28.50 -7.35
CA THR A 1 26.15 -28.54 -7.17
C THR A 1 26.56 -29.85 -6.48
N MET A 2 25.94 -30.25 -5.37
CA MET A 2 26.29 -31.49 -4.65
C MET A 2 26.03 -32.79 -5.46
N THR A 3 25.14 -32.71 -6.44
CA THR A 3 24.81 -33.83 -7.37
C THR A 3 25.59 -33.77 -8.68
N GLY A 4 26.64 -32.93 -8.75
CA GLY A 4 27.51 -32.80 -9.94
C GLY A 4 27.03 -31.80 -11.01
N PHE A 5 25.89 -31.17 -10.81
CA PHE A 5 25.40 -30.17 -11.74
C PHE A 5 25.95 -28.77 -11.43
N PHE A 6 26.22 -27.98 -12.47
CA PHE A 6 26.51 -26.57 -12.31
C PHE A 6 25.23 -25.79 -12.02
N ALA A 7 25.19 -25.13 -10.87
CA ALA A 7 24.08 -24.32 -10.43
C ALA A 7 24.54 -22.86 -10.23
N PRO A 8 24.55 -22.05 -11.30
CA PRO A 8 24.99 -20.66 -11.21
C PRO A 8 24.00 -19.88 -10.34
N ARG A 9 24.54 -19.16 -9.36
CA ARG A 9 23.79 -18.22 -8.52
C ARG A 9 24.41 -16.85 -8.66
N ARG A 10 23.58 -15.85 -8.93
CA ARG A 10 23.99 -14.50 -9.23
C ARG A 10 23.49 -13.56 -8.14
N GLY A 11 24.33 -12.63 -7.70
CA GLY A 11 23.89 -11.53 -6.84
C GLY A 11 22.97 -10.58 -7.60
N GLY A 12 22.13 -9.86 -6.89
CA GLY A 12 21.22 -8.87 -7.49
C GLY A 12 20.98 -7.70 -6.55
N TRP A 13 20.86 -6.52 -7.15
CA TRP A 13 20.62 -5.26 -6.43
C TRP A 13 19.30 -4.66 -6.89
N ASP A 14 18.35 -4.59 -5.96
CA ASP A 14 17.13 -3.79 -6.13
C ASP A 14 17.47 -2.34 -5.76
N THR A 15 17.41 -1.46 -6.75
CA THR A 15 18.06 -0.15 -6.69
C THR A 15 17.08 1.02 -6.80
N HIS A 16 15.77 0.78 -6.67
CA HIS A 16 14.74 1.81 -6.77
C HIS A 16 13.55 1.54 -5.87
N GLY A 17 12.61 2.48 -5.84
CA GLY A 17 11.41 2.43 -5.02
C GLY A 17 11.46 3.32 -3.80
N LEU A 18 10.35 3.36 -3.05
CA LEU A 18 10.14 4.24 -1.90
C LEU A 18 11.25 4.18 -0.83
N PRO A 19 11.84 3.03 -0.48
CA PRO A 19 12.89 3.00 0.53
C PRO A 19 14.10 3.86 0.17
N VAL A 20 14.52 3.83 -1.10
CA VAL A 20 15.63 4.65 -1.59
C VAL A 20 15.25 6.12 -1.61
N GLU A 21 14.06 6.44 -2.13
CA GLU A 21 13.54 7.81 -2.23
C GLU A 21 13.43 8.45 -0.84
N ILE A 22 12.87 7.75 0.14
CA ILE A 22 12.69 8.25 1.51
C ILE A 22 14.04 8.52 2.19
N GLU A 23 15.05 7.69 1.95
CA GLU A 23 16.39 7.91 2.52
C GLU A 23 17.03 9.17 1.94
N VAL A 24 16.95 9.36 0.63
CA VAL A 24 17.46 10.56 -0.03
C VAL A 24 16.64 11.81 0.35
N GLU A 25 15.32 11.71 0.48
CA GLU A 25 14.49 12.81 1.01
C GLU A 25 14.97 13.26 2.39
N LYS A 26 15.27 12.33 3.29
CA LYS A 26 15.80 12.64 4.63
C LYS A 26 17.15 13.32 4.56
N GLU A 27 18.05 12.80 3.74
CA GLU A 27 19.40 13.35 3.55
C GLU A 27 19.34 14.79 3.03
N LEU A 28 18.44 15.07 2.09
CA LEU A 28 18.25 16.39 1.48
C LEU A 28 17.30 17.32 2.28
N GLY A 29 16.66 16.81 3.33
CA GLY A 29 15.69 17.57 4.14
C GLY A 29 14.37 17.86 3.42
N LEU A 30 14.04 17.10 2.36
CA LEU A 30 12.79 17.24 1.59
C LEU A 30 11.62 16.59 2.36
N LYS A 31 10.44 17.22 2.30
CA LYS A 31 9.28 16.78 3.09
C LYS A 31 8.09 16.34 2.24
N SER A 32 8.11 16.63 0.97
CA SER A 32 6.98 16.37 0.07
C SER A 32 7.43 16.15 -1.37
N LYS A 33 6.56 15.53 -2.16
CA LYS A 33 6.76 15.38 -3.61
C LYS A 33 6.98 16.73 -4.32
N LYS A 34 6.32 17.80 -3.87
CA LYS A 34 6.53 19.15 -4.42
C LYS A 34 7.94 19.68 -4.16
N ASP A 35 8.56 19.28 -3.07
CA ASP A 35 9.94 19.69 -2.77
C ASP A 35 10.91 18.95 -3.68
N ILE A 36 10.64 17.66 -4.01
CA ILE A 36 11.42 16.91 -5.00
C ILE A 36 11.31 17.54 -6.38
N GLU A 37 10.11 17.92 -6.80
CA GLU A 37 9.88 18.60 -8.08
C GLU A 37 10.64 19.94 -8.17
N LYS A 38 10.68 20.71 -7.08
CA LYS A 38 11.46 21.97 -7.00
C LYS A 38 12.97 21.74 -6.99
N TYR A 39 13.44 20.66 -6.31
CA TYR A 39 14.84 20.28 -6.29
C TYR A 39 15.33 19.87 -7.68
N GLY A 40 14.45 19.25 -8.46
CA GLY A 40 14.72 18.76 -9.79
C GLY A 40 14.78 17.22 -9.83
N ILE A 41 13.87 16.64 -10.62
CA ILE A 41 13.72 15.17 -10.73
C ILE A 41 15.01 14.50 -11.17
N ALA A 42 15.72 15.08 -12.13
CA ALA A 42 16.98 14.52 -12.64
C ALA A 42 18.07 14.48 -11.57
N GLU A 43 18.24 15.56 -10.81
CA GLU A 43 19.20 15.64 -9.71
C GLU A 43 18.84 14.73 -8.55
N PHE A 44 17.55 14.63 -8.23
CA PHE A 44 17.05 13.69 -7.22
C PHE A 44 17.34 12.25 -7.62
N ASN A 45 17.04 11.86 -8.85
CA ASN A 45 17.32 10.52 -9.38
C ASN A 45 18.81 10.19 -9.38
N LYS A 46 19.67 11.18 -9.67
CA LYS A 46 21.11 11.02 -9.57
C LYS A 46 21.54 10.72 -8.14
N LYS A 47 21.00 11.45 -7.15
CA LYS A 47 21.24 11.19 -5.73
C LYS A 47 20.76 9.81 -5.30
N CYS A 48 19.60 9.36 -5.75
CA CYS A 48 19.10 8.02 -5.49
C CYS A 48 20.06 6.95 -6.04
N LYS A 49 20.57 7.11 -7.28
CA LYS A 49 21.56 6.19 -7.87
C LYS A 49 22.89 6.15 -7.10
N GLU A 50 23.32 7.27 -6.54
CA GLU A 50 24.53 7.33 -5.70
C GLU A 50 24.28 6.64 -4.34
N SER A 51 23.11 6.86 -3.74
CA SER A 51 22.76 6.36 -2.41
C SER A 51 22.71 4.83 -2.33
N VAL A 52 22.23 4.14 -3.37
CA VAL A 52 22.09 2.67 -3.36
C VAL A 52 23.41 1.92 -3.23
N TRP A 53 24.56 2.58 -3.52
CA TRP A 53 25.89 1.97 -3.44
C TRP A 53 26.61 2.20 -2.12
N LYS A 54 26.03 3.00 -1.23
CA LYS A 54 26.63 3.42 0.04
C LYS A 54 27.12 2.26 0.91
N TYR A 55 26.36 1.15 0.92
CA TYR A 55 26.63 -0.01 1.79
C TYR A 55 26.95 -1.29 0.99
N LYS A 56 27.31 -1.17 -0.28
CA LYS A 56 27.55 -2.33 -1.16
C LYS A 56 28.63 -3.25 -0.61
N GLU A 57 29.79 -2.70 -0.24
CA GLU A 57 30.93 -3.48 0.24
C GLU A 57 30.64 -4.21 1.56
N GLU A 58 29.89 -3.59 2.46
CA GLU A 58 29.46 -4.20 3.71
C GLU A 58 28.54 -5.39 3.46
N TRP A 59 27.57 -5.25 2.54
CA TRP A 59 26.69 -6.33 2.15
C TRP A 59 27.42 -7.49 1.49
N GLU A 60 28.37 -7.21 0.60
CA GLU A 60 29.17 -8.23 -0.05
C GLU A 60 30.00 -9.01 0.97
N ARG A 61 30.71 -8.33 1.87
CA ARG A 61 31.46 -8.96 2.96
C ARG A 61 30.60 -9.80 3.89
N LEU A 62 29.40 -9.31 4.23
CA LEU A 62 28.46 -10.05 5.07
C LEU A 62 27.98 -11.32 4.35
N THR A 63 27.64 -11.23 3.08
CA THR A 63 27.20 -12.35 2.24
C THR A 63 28.27 -13.44 2.14
N GLU A 64 29.52 -13.05 1.90
CA GLU A 64 30.65 -13.97 1.89
C GLU A 64 30.88 -14.62 3.26
N ARG A 65 30.84 -13.85 4.34
CA ARG A 65 31.01 -14.34 5.71
C ARG A 65 29.94 -15.37 6.12
N MET A 66 28.70 -15.18 5.67
CA MET A 66 27.63 -16.13 5.91
C MET A 66 27.79 -17.44 5.10
N GLY A 67 28.76 -17.54 4.20
CA GLY A 67 28.91 -18.66 3.30
C GLY A 67 27.82 -18.77 2.23
N PHE A 68 27.18 -17.67 1.90
CA PHE A 68 26.17 -17.60 0.86
C PHE A 68 26.86 -17.38 -0.49
N TRP A 69 27.19 -18.48 -1.17
CA TRP A 69 28.00 -18.47 -2.38
C TRP A 69 27.24 -17.95 -3.59
N LEU A 70 27.42 -16.67 -3.88
CA LEU A 70 26.87 -15.96 -5.02
C LEU A 70 28.00 -15.40 -5.90
N ASP A 71 27.75 -15.26 -7.18
CA ASP A 71 28.58 -14.42 -8.04
C ASP A 71 28.23 -12.95 -7.77
N LEU A 72 29.04 -12.31 -6.93
CA LEU A 72 28.91 -10.90 -6.58
C LEU A 72 29.70 -10.00 -7.54
N LYS A 73 30.53 -10.59 -8.41
CA LYS A 73 31.33 -9.83 -9.38
C LYS A 73 30.51 -9.43 -10.62
N ASN A 74 29.50 -10.26 -10.96
CA ASN A 74 28.62 -10.04 -12.09
C ASN A 74 27.15 -10.00 -11.61
N PRO A 75 26.78 -9.10 -10.70
CA PRO A 75 25.40 -9.00 -10.23
C PRO A 75 24.49 -8.48 -11.34
N TYR A 76 23.18 -8.68 -11.20
CA TYR A 76 22.22 -7.88 -11.95
C TYR A 76 21.83 -6.65 -11.14
N ILE A 77 21.55 -5.55 -11.83
CA ILE A 77 21.20 -4.26 -11.22
C ILE A 77 19.92 -3.79 -11.88
N THR A 78 18.87 -3.58 -11.08
CA THR A 78 17.51 -3.39 -11.62
C THR A 78 17.30 -2.08 -12.38
N TYR A 79 18.17 -1.06 -12.24
CA TYR A 79 18.11 0.15 -13.03
C TYR A 79 18.94 0.10 -14.32
N GLU A 80 19.72 -0.96 -14.57
CA GLU A 80 20.48 -1.09 -15.81
C GLU A 80 19.57 -1.35 -17.01
N THR A 81 19.95 -0.75 -18.15
CA THR A 81 19.19 -0.87 -19.39
C THR A 81 18.98 -2.32 -19.81
N SER A 82 20.00 -3.16 -19.69
CA SER A 82 19.93 -4.59 -20.03
C SER A 82 18.87 -5.35 -19.22
N TYR A 83 18.74 -5.03 -17.93
CA TYR A 83 17.69 -5.59 -17.06
C TYR A 83 16.30 -5.09 -17.47
N ILE A 84 16.17 -3.78 -17.67
CA ILE A 84 14.92 -3.13 -18.07
C ILE A 84 14.43 -3.66 -19.43
N GLU A 85 15.32 -3.78 -20.42
CA GLU A 85 14.98 -4.32 -21.74
C GLU A 85 14.50 -5.76 -21.67
N THR A 86 15.16 -6.60 -20.87
CA THR A 86 14.74 -7.99 -20.64
C THR A 86 13.36 -8.06 -20.00
N LEU A 87 13.09 -7.22 -18.97
CA LEU A 87 11.79 -7.13 -18.34
C LEU A 87 10.69 -6.70 -19.33
N TRP A 88 10.95 -5.68 -20.12
CA TRP A 88 10.01 -5.22 -21.16
C TRP A 88 9.77 -6.25 -22.24
N TRP A 89 10.78 -7.03 -22.60
CA TRP A 89 10.60 -8.14 -23.52
C TRP A 89 9.66 -9.21 -22.95
N ILE A 90 9.83 -9.59 -21.68
CA ILE A 90 8.94 -10.53 -21.00
C ILE A 90 7.49 -10.00 -20.97
N ILE A 91 7.31 -8.75 -20.60
CA ILE A 91 5.99 -8.11 -20.56
C ILE A 91 5.35 -8.10 -21.95
N LYS A 92 6.12 -7.82 -23.01
CA LYS A 92 5.66 -7.87 -24.40
C LYS A 92 5.17 -9.26 -24.81
N GLU A 93 5.86 -10.32 -24.39
CA GLU A 93 5.43 -11.69 -24.68
C GLU A 93 4.13 -12.06 -23.94
N ILE A 94 3.96 -11.60 -22.69
CA ILE A 94 2.73 -11.74 -21.91
C ILE A 94 1.58 -10.96 -22.59
N TRP A 95 1.86 -9.74 -23.05
CA TRP A 95 0.88 -8.92 -23.77
C TRP A 95 0.40 -9.59 -25.07
N LYS A 96 1.32 -10.14 -25.88
CA LYS A 96 0.96 -10.88 -27.10
C LYS A 96 0.01 -12.04 -26.83
N LYS A 97 0.16 -12.70 -25.68
CA LYS A 97 -0.72 -13.78 -25.23
C LYS A 97 -2.04 -13.28 -24.64
N LYS A 98 -2.31 -11.97 -24.61
CA LYS A 98 -3.51 -11.33 -24.02
C LYS A 98 -3.70 -11.66 -22.54
N LEU A 99 -2.63 -11.94 -21.81
CA LEU A 99 -2.66 -12.22 -20.38
C LEU A 99 -2.50 -10.96 -19.53
N LEU A 100 -2.08 -9.85 -20.12
CA LEU A 100 -2.00 -8.55 -19.46
C LEU A 100 -3.28 -7.75 -19.77
N TYR A 101 -4.00 -7.35 -18.74
CA TYR A 101 -5.23 -6.59 -18.85
C TYR A 101 -5.28 -5.46 -17.80
N LYS A 102 -6.11 -4.45 -18.06
CA LYS A 102 -6.37 -3.36 -17.14
C LYS A 102 -7.44 -3.78 -16.13
N GLY A 103 -7.10 -3.75 -14.86
CA GLY A 103 -8.00 -4.14 -13.77
C GLY A 103 -8.00 -3.14 -12.63
N HIS A 104 -8.91 -3.34 -11.67
CA HIS A 104 -9.01 -2.53 -10.46
C HIS A 104 -8.75 -3.41 -9.23
N LYS A 105 -7.99 -2.88 -8.28
CA LYS A 105 -7.71 -3.53 -7.00
C LYS A 105 -7.70 -2.48 -5.90
N VAL A 106 -8.31 -2.81 -4.76
CA VAL A 106 -8.19 -1.99 -3.55
C VAL A 106 -6.78 -2.15 -2.99
N VAL A 107 -6.09 -1.04 -2.84
CA VAL A 107 -4.72 -0.99 -2.30
C VAL A 107 -4.61 0.15 -1.28
N PRO A 108 -3.76 0.03 -0.25
CA PRO A 108 -3.40 1.14 0.62
C PRO A 108 -2.76 2.28 -0.19
N TRP A 109 -3.09 3.51 0.15
CA TRP A 109 -2.59 4.71 -0.49
C TRP A 109 -1.92 5.63 0.52
N CYS A 110 -0.70 6.07 0.23
CA CYS A 110 -0.01 7.06 1.06
C CYS A 110 -0.22 8.47 0.50
N PRO A 111 -0.97 9.35 1.20
CA PRO A 111 -1.20 10.72 0.72
C PRO A 111 0.07 11.59 0.72
N ARG A 112 1.05 11.30 1.58
CA ARG A 112 2.35 11.98 1.62
C ARG A 112 3.18 11.67 0.38
N CYS A 113 3.32 10.39 0.06
CA CYS A 113 4.13 9.93 -1.06
C CYS A 113 3.39 10.03 -2.40
N GLY A 114 2.04 10.14 -2.38
CA GLY A 114 1.20 10.20 -3.58
C GLY A 114 1.20 8.89 -4.38
N THR A 115 1.38 7.76 -3.72
CA THR A 115 1.44 6.44 -4.36
C THR A 115 0.78 5.35 -3.53
N SER A 116 0.46 4.23 -4.17
CA SER A 116 0.04 3.01 -3.49
C SER A 116 1.20 2.37 -2.74
N LEU A 117 0.88 1.67 -1.65
CA LEU A 117 1.84 0.95 -0.83
C LEU A 117 1.69 -0.56 -1.04
N SER A 118 2.81 -1.27 -1.02
CA SER A 118 2.82 -2.72 -0.90
C SER A 118 2.45 -3.15 0.52
N SER A 119 2.03 -4.40 0.70
CA SER A 119 1.75 -4.95 2.03
C SER A 119 2.98 -4.94 2.95
N HIS A 120 4.18 -5.09 2.37
CA HIS A 120 5.43 -5.04 3.12
C HIS A 120 5.74 -3.63 3.66
N GLU A 121 5.56 -2.61 2.84
CA GLU A 121 5.72 -1.21 3.25
C GLU A 121 4.70 -0.81 4.31
N LEU A 122 3.45 -1.26 4.15
CA LEU A 122 2.38 -1.01 5.12
C LEU A 122 2.69 -1.65 6.48
N ALA A 123 3.17 -2.90 6.49
CA ALA A 123 3.49 -3.64 7.71
C ALA A 123 4.53 -2.95 8.59
N GLN A 124 5.46 -2.21 8.01
CA GLN A 124 6.48 -1.46 8.75
C GLN A 124 5.95 -0.19 9.42
N GLY A 125 4.77 0.28 9.04
CA GLY A 125 4.16 1.52 9.53
C GLY A 125 3.13 1.35 10.64
N TYR A 126 2.83 0.14 11.08
CA TYR A 126 1.85 -0.09 12.14
C TYR A 126 2.31 0.48 13.47
N LYS A 127 1.43 1.25 14.07
CA LYS A 127 1.61 1.79 15.42
C LYS A 127 0.25 2.06 16.05
N GLU A 128 0.19 2.05 17.36
CA GLU A 128 -1.00 2.49 18.08
C GLU A 128 -1.14 4.01 17.97
N VAL A 129 -2.33 4.45 17.62
CA VAL A 129 -2.68 5.86 17.50
C VAL A 129 -4.04 6.09 18.16
N THR A 130 -4.26 7.31 18.64
CA THR A 130 -5.56 7.74 19.13
C THR A 130 -6.23 8.58 18.06
N ASP A 131 -7.37 8.11 17.56
CA ASP A 131 -8.17 8.81 16.55
C ASP A 131 -9.58 9.09 17.05
N ASN A 132 -10.19 10.14 16.52
CA ASN A 132 -11.59 10.42 16.80
C ASN A 132 -12.48 9.44 16.04
N SER A 133 -13.41 8.82 16.77
CA SER A 133 -14.48 8.01 16.19
C SER A 133 -15.78 8.79 16.12
N VAL A 134 -16.62 8.45 15.15
CA VAL A 134 -17.91 9.11 14.93
C VAL A 134 -19.01 8.06 14.86
N TYR A 135 -20.09 8.31 15.58
CA TYR A 135 -21.34 7.59 15.45
C TYR A 135 -22.27 8.38 14.53
N VAL A 136 -22.70 7.79 13.45
CA VAL A 136 -23.53 8.42 12.42
C VAL A 136 -24.93 7.83 12.48
N LYS A 137 -25.92 8.70 12.52
CA LYS A 137 -27.36 8.35 12.44
C LYS A 137 -27.81 8.40 10.99
N PHE A 138 -28.08 7.28 10.37
CA PHE A 138 -28.67 7.21 9.04
C PHE A 138 -30.19 7.10 9.16
N LYS A 139 -30.92 8.12 8.70
CA LYS A 139 -32.36 8.17 8.82
C LYS A 139 -33.04 7.07 8.04
N VAL A 140 -33.92 6.31 8.69
CA VAL A 140 -34.81 5.35 8.04
C VAL A 140 -36.06 6.10 7.59
N ARG A 141 -36.64 5.72 6.47
CA ARG A 141 -37.91 6.31 6.00
C ARG A 141 -39.03 5.91 6.96
N PRO A 142 -39.85 6.87 7.44
CA PRO A 142 -41.00 6.55 8.27
C PRO A 142 -41.93 5.56 7.57
N GLY A 143 -42.45 4.59 8.34
CA GLY A 143 -43.30 3.54 7.83
C GLY A 143 -42.61 2.34 7.16
N GLU A 144 -41.29 2.39 6.96
CA GLU A 144 -40.54 1.23 6.48
C GLU A 144 -40.54 0.11 7.51
N ARG A 145 -40.66 -1.12 7.02
CA ARG A 145 -40.72 -2.33 7.85
C ARG A 145 -39.38 -3.04 7.83
N ILE A 146 -38.79 -3.24 9.02
CA ILE A 146 -37.57 -4.02 9.21
C ILE A 146 -37.89 -5.17 10.16
N GLY A 147 -38.10 -6.36 9.64
CA GLY A 147 -38.57 -7.52 10.40
C GLY A 147 -39.97 -7.27 11.00
N HIS A 148 -40.06 -7.26 12.32
CA HIS A 148 -41.32 -7.00 13.06
C HIS A 148 -41.51 -5.53 13.44
N TRP A 149 -40.51 -4.70 13.23
CA TRP A 149 -40.53 -3.28 13.60
C TRP A 149 -40.92 -2.40 12.39
N ILE A 150 -41.62 -1.32 12.69
CA ILE A 150 -42.01 -0.29 11.73
C ILE A 150 -41.36 1.02 12.17
N ALA A 151 -40.59 1.62 11.28
CA ALA A 151 -39.83 2.83 11.55
C ALA A 151 -40.74 4.03 11.83
N GLY A 152 -40.53 4.68 12.96
CA GLY A 152 -41.16 5.95 13.33
C GLY A 152 -40.54 7.15 12.60
N GLU A 153 -41.03 8.34 12.89
CA GLU A 153 -40.54 9.60 12.32
C GLU A 153 -39.05 9.90 12.66
N ARG A 154 -38.59 9.39 13.79
CA ARG A 154 -37.25 9.62 14.33
C ARG A 154 -36.46 8.30 14.45
N ALA A 155 -36.57 7.45 13.44
CA ALA A 155 -35.90 6.17 13.36
C ALA A 155 -34.57 6.28 12.58
N TYR A 156 -33.49 5.70 13.13
CA TYR A 156 -32.15 5.77 12.56
C TYR A 156 -31.41 4.44 12.71
N ILE A 157 -30.63 4.09 11.71
CA ILE A 157 -29.59 3.06 11.84
C ILE A 157 -28.31 3.76 12.32
N LEU A 158 -27.73 3.28 13.40
CA LEU A 158 -26.50 3.81 13.95
C LEU A 158 -25.32 3.04 13.39
N SER A 159 -24.34 3.77 12.87
CA SER A 159 -23.10 3.20 12.37
C SER A 159 -21.92 3.90 13.02
N TRP A 160 -20.90 3.14 13.36
CA TRP A 160 -19.67 3.65 13.94
C TRP A 160 -18.53 3.60 12.94
N THR A 161 -17.70 4.65 12.89
CA THR A 161 -16.52 4.71 12.02
C THR A 161 -15.38 5.49 12.67
N THR A 162 -14.15 5.05 12.40
CA THR A 162 -12.90 5.78 12.69
C THR A 162 -12.39 6.55 11.47
N THR A 163 -13.08 6.46 10.34
CA THR A 163 -12.70 7.12 9.08
C THR A 163 -13.80 8.06 8.57
N PRO A 164 -14.14 9.13 9.32
CA PRO A 164 -15.29 9.99 9.00
C PRO A 164 -15.16 10.72 7.65
N TRP A 165 -13.97 10.88 7.11
CA TRP A 165 -13.72 11.47 5.79
C TRP A 165 -14.24 10.64 4.62
N THR A 166 -14.63 9.37 4.84
CA THR A 166 -15.26 8.52 3.82
C THR A 166 -16.77 8.75 3.69
N LEU A 167 -17.40 9.40 4.68
CA LEU A 167 -18.86 9.64 4.71
C LEU A 167 -19.41 10.37 3.48
N PRO A 168 -18.73 11.39 2.90
CA PRO A 168 -19.22 12.06 1.69
C PRO A 168 -19.41 11.12 0.49
N GLY A 169 -18.67 10.01 0.45
CA GLY A 169 -18.78 8.98 -0.59
C GLY A 169 -19.71 7.81 -0.26
N ASN A 170 -20.40 7.86 0.89
CA ASN A 170 -21.25 6.77 1.34
C ASN A 170 -22.55 6.71 0.53
N VAL A 171 -22.86 5.56 -0.06
CA VAL A 171 -24.04 5.34 -0.92
C VAL A 171 -25.05 4.41 -0.29
N ALA A 172 -24.61 3.48 0.56
CA ALA A 172 -25.47 2.48 1.18
C ALA A 172 -24.88 1.96 2.49
N LEU A 173 -25.72 1.33 3.30
CA LEU A 173 -25.31 0.55 4.46
C LEU A 173 -25.42 -0.94 4.12
N ALA A 174 -24.41 -1.71 4.53
CA ALA A 174 -24.46 -3.16 4.47
C ALA A 174 -24.83 -3.71 5.86
N VAL A 175 -25.77 -4.64 5.88
CA VAL A 175 -26.22 -5.32 7.10
C VAL A 175 -26.04 -6.83 6.95
N GLY A 176 -25.79 -7.53 8.06
CA GLY A 176 -25.70 -8.99 8.06
C GLY A 176 -27.05 -9.63 8.32
N SER A 177 -27.45 -10.59 7.49
CA SER A 177 -28.72 -11.34 7.68
C SER A 177 -28.75 -12.16 8.97
N ASP A 178 -27.58 -12.60 9.42
CA ASP A 178 -27.44 -13.49 10.59
C ASP A 178 -27.01 -12.74 11.87
N ILE A 179 -27.03 -11.40 11.82
CA ILE A 179 -26.72 -10.54 12.96
C ILE A 179 -28.01 -10.09 13.63
N HIS A 180 -28.05 -10.20 14.96
CA HIS A 180 -29.15 -9.67 15.76
C HIS A 180 -28.93 -8.19 16.02
N TYR A 181 -29.86 -7.36 15.55
CA TYR A 181 -29.87 -5.92 15.79
C TYR A 181 -30.81 -5.58 16.93
N VAL A 182 -30.43 -4.62 17.74
CA VAL A 182 -31.21 -4.14 18.86
C VAL A 182 -31.79 -2.77 18.54
N ILE A 183 -33.06 -2.57 18.89
CA ILE A 183 -33.70 -1.26 18.81
C ILE A 183 -33.71 -0.66 20.21
N THR A 184 -33.20 0.53 20.36
CA THR A 184 -33.16 1.28 21.62
C THR A 184 -33.66 2.69 21.38
N GLU A 185 -34.12 3.35 22.43
CA GLU A 185 -34.55 4.74 22.40
C GLU A 185 -33.54 5.62 23.15
N LYS A 186 -33.15 6.73 22.56
CA LYS A 186 -32.32 7.75 23.19
C LYS A 186 -32.73 9.14 22.71
N ASP A 187 -33.03 10.03 23.64
CA ASP A 187 -33.43 11.42 23.38
C ASP A 187 -34.64 11.55 22.42
N GLY A 188 -35.54 10.56 22.42
CA GLY A 188 -36.71 10.45 21.57
C GLY A 188 -36.37 9.95 20.13
N ASP A 189 -35.15 9.51 19.88
CA ASP A 189 -34.77 8.82 18.64
C ASP A 189 -34.79 7.30 18.85
N GLU A 190 -35.37 6.58 17.90
CA GLU A 190 -35.27 5.12 17.80
C GLU A 190 -33.98 4.78 17.07
N LEU A 191 -33.09 4.06 17.70
CA LEU A 191 -31.78 3.69 17.19
C LEU A 191 -31.70 2.18 16.96
N ILE A 192 -31.32 1.77 15.76
CA ILE A 192 -30.97 0.38 15.41
C ILE A 192 -29.45 0.25 15.51
N LEU A 193 -29.01 -0.69 16.36
CA LEU A 193 -27.61 -0.96 16.67
C LEU A 193 -27.21 -2.36 16.21
#